data_fba5d0c3bf24efcc2177bc4144a61dee
#
_entry.id   fba5d0c3bf24efcc2177bc4144a61dee
#
_cell.length_a   1.000
_cell.length_b   1.000
_cell.length_c   1.000
_cell.angle_alpha   90.00
_cell.angle_beta   90.00
_cell.angle_gamma   90.00
#
_symmetry.space_group_name_H-M   'P 1'
#
loop_
_entity.id
_entity.type
_entity.pdbx_description
1 polymer ?
#
loop_
_entity_poly.entity_id
_entity_poly.type
_entity_poly.pdbx_seq_one_letter_code
_entity_poly.pdbx_strand_id
1 'polypeptide(L)' 'MKTEDMLIGVVNCLRLHMYSEPNVDSEIVCKIRYSTEVEIDAGESTEDFYKIYTAIGAEGFCQKEFITIKQ' A
#
# COMPACT_ATOMS: atom_id res chain seq x y z
N MET A 1 10.93 -17.55 -5.32
CA MET A 1 10.62 -17.04 -5.43
C MET A 1 9.78 -16.54 -6.20
N LYS A 2 8.96 -16.22 -6.07
CA LYS A 2 8.17 -15.80 -6.78
C LYS A 2 7.83 -14.50 -6.60
N THR A 3 7.92 -13.63 -7.47
CA THR A 3 7.63 -12.26 -7.31
C THR A 3 6.55 -11.83 -8.26
N GLU A 4 5.93 -12.79 -8.91
CA GLU A 4 4.94 -12.36 -9.86
C GLU A 4 3.74 -11.75 -9.18
N ASP A 5 3.54 -11.94 -7.88
CA ASP A 5 2.45 -11.32 -7.18
C ASP A 5 2.78 -9.96 -6.61
N MET A 6 4.03 -9.51 -6.79
CA MET A 6 4.46 -8.23 -6.26
C MET A 6 4.43 -7.18 -7.36
N LEU A 7 3.84 -6.05 -7.05
CA LEU A 7 3.72 -4.93 -7.97
C LEU A 7 4.35 -3.71 -7.34
N ILE A 8 4.61 -2.69 -8.17
CA ILE A 8 5.11 -1.42 -7.67
C ILE A 8 4.01 -0.40 -7.88
N GLY A 9 3.73 0.36 -6.85
CA GLY A 9 2.75 1.43 -6.92
C GLY A 9 3.35 2.74 -6.47
N VAL A 10 2.66 3.83 -6.77
CA VAL A 10 3.08 5.16 -6.39
C VAL A 10 1.91 5.85 -5.72
N VAL A 11 2.18 6.48 -4.57
CA VAL A 11 1.15 7.20 -3.83
C VAL A 11 0.74 8.43 -4.62
N ASN A 12 -0.56 8.59 -4.85
CA ASN A 12 -1.05 9.69 -5.67
C ASN A 12 -1.88 10.71 -4.89
N CYS A 13 -1.76 10.74 -3.58
CA CYS A 13 -2.37 11.79 -2.76
C CYS A 13 -1.31 12.37 -1.85
N LEU A 14 -1.59 13.51 -1.23
CA LEU A 14 -0.58 14.20 -0.44
C LEU A 14 -0.08 13.38 0.74
N ARG A 15 -0.98 12.73 1.44
CA ARG A 15 -0.63 11.88 2.56
C ARG A 15 -1.54 10.70 2.57
N LEU A 16 -0.98 9.53 2.55
CA LEU A 16 -1.76 8.29 2.54
C LEU A 16 -1.58 7.59 3.86
N HIS A 17 -2.69 7.27 4.51
CA HIS A 17 -2.64 6.49 5.75
C HIS A 17 -2.46 5.02 5.42
N MET A 18 -1.54 4.37 6.13
CA MET A 18 -1.39 2.93 6.05
C MET A 18 -2.03 2.35 7.30
N TYR A 19 -2.96 1.43 7.12
CA TYR A 19 -3.72 0.82 8.21
C TYR A 19 -3.19 -0.56 8.55
N SER A 20 -3.38 -0.99 9.78
CA SER A 20 -2.93 -2.31 10.20
C SER A 20 -3.81 -3.42 9.62
N GLU A 21 -5.05 -3.11 9.29
CA GLU A 21 -5.99 -4.05 8.73
C GLU A 21 -6.61 -3.42 7.48
N PRO A 22 -7.23 -4.20 6.61
CA PRO A 22 -7.83 -3.63 5.40
C PRO A 22 -9.17 -2.97 5.66
N ASN A 23 -9.18 -2.01 6.58
CA ASN A 23 -10.36 -1.18 6.83
C ASN A 23 -9.91 0.10 7.50
N VAL A 24 -10.69 1.18 7.29
CA VAL A 24 -10.29 2.50 7.76
C VAL A 24 -10.49 2.69 9.25
N ASP A 25 -11.16 1.75 9.90
CA ASP A 25 -11.36 1.83 11.33
C ASP A 25 -10.24 1.19 12.12
N SER A 26 -9.30 0.57 11.43
CA SER A 26 -8.18 -0.06 12.11
C SER A 26 -7.11 0.98 12.42
N GLU A 27 -6.08 0.53 13.11
CA GLU A 27 -5.02 1.41 13.56
C GLU A 27 -4.18 1.93 12.40
N ILE A 28 -3.79 3.19 12.46
CA ILE A 28 -2.91 3.78 11.45
C ILE A 28 -1.48 3.44 11.82
N VAL A 29 -0.81 2.72 10.92
CA VAL A 29 0.58 2.32 11.13
C VAL A 29 1.52 3.48 10.86
N CYS A 30 1.29 4.18 9.73
CA CYS A 30 2.11 5.32 9.37
C CYS A 30 1.43 6.08 8.24
N LYS A 31 2.04 7.19 7.85
CA LYS A 31 1.56 8.00 6.72
C LYS A 31 2.63 8.00 5.67
N ILE A 32 2.20 7.95 4.40
CA ILE A 32 3.12 7.87 3.28
C ILE A 32 2.92 9.09 2.41
N ARG A 33 4.02 9.68 1.98
CA ARG A 33 3.98 10.92 1.22
C ARG A 33 3.64 10.71 -0.24
N TYR A 34 3.19 11.78 -0.86
CA TYR A 34 2.92 11.82 -2.29
C TYR A 34 4.15 11.35 -3.06
N SER A 35 3.91 10.58 -4.09
CA SER A 35 4.95 10.13 -5.01
C SER A 35 5.90 9.07 -4.47
N THR A 36 5.64 8.56 -3.29
CA THR A 36 6.45 7.47 -2.72
C THR A 36 6.14 6.17 -3.44
N GLU A 37 7.19 5.44 -3.82
CA GLU A 37 7.00 4.11 -4.39
C GLU A 37 6.86 3.09 -3.28
N VAL A 38 5.94 2.16 -3.47
CA VAL A 38 5.70 1.11 -2.49
C VAL A 38 5.56 -0.21 -3.22
N GLU A 39 5.84 -1.29 -2.50
CA GLU A 39 5.62 -2.63 -3.05
C GLU A 39 4.24 -3.10 -2.65
N ILE A 40 3.57 -3.74 -3.57
CA ILE A 40 2.22 -4.21 -3.38
C ILE A 40 2.20 -5.73 -3.51
N ASP A 41 1.65 -6.39 -2.50
CA ASP A 41 1.46 -7.83 -2.56
C ASP A 41 0.03 -8.09 -3.02
N ALA A 42 -0.13 -8.39 -4.29
CA ALA A 42 -1.46 -8.58 -4.86
C ALA A 42 -2.19 -9.74 -4.21
N GLY A 43 -1.46 -10.77 -3.81
CA GLY A 43 -2.08 -11.94 -3.20
C GLY A 43 -2.69 -11.68 -1.84
N GLU A 44 -2.15 -10.68 -1.12
CA GLU A 44 -2.65 -10.32 0.20
C GLU A 44 -3.60 -9.14 0.16
N SER A 45 -3.81 -8.56 -1.01
CA SER A 45 -4.67 -7.40 -1.15
C SER A 45 -6.14 -7.80 -1.12
N THR A 46 -6.98 -6.86 -0.73
CA THR A 46 -8.42 -7.09 -0.73
C THR A 46 -9.06 -6.29 -1.85
N GLU A 47 -10.38 -6.28 -1.89
CA GLU A 47 -11.09 -5.57 -2.94
C GLU A 47 -10.79 -4.08 -2.94
N ASP A 48 -10.73 -3.47 -1.76
CA ASP A 48 -10.56 -2.03 -1.63
C ASP A 48 -9.20 -1.59 -1.14
N PHE A 49 -8.36 -2.52 -0.70
CA PHE A 49 -7.07 -2.19 -0.11
C PHE A 49 -5.95 -3.02 -0.72
N TYR A 50 -4.80 -2.37 -0.92
CA TYR A 50 -3.59 -3.08 -1.28
C TYR A 50 -2.80 -3.40 -0.02
N LYS A 51 -2.20 -4.59 0.01
CA LYS A 51 -1.22 -4.89 1.04
C LYS A 51 0.11 -4.27 0.60
N ILE A 52 0.65 -3.39 1.42
CA ILE A 52 1.76 -2.52 1.05
C ILE A 52 2.99 -2.77 1.92
N TYR A 53 4.16 -2.71 1.31
CA TYR A 53 5.43 -2.74 2.01
C TYR A 53 6.21 -1.50 1.61
N THR A 54 6.81 -0.82 2.58
CA THR A 54 7.59 0.39 2.30
C THR A 54 9.08 0.06 2.39
N ALA A 55 9.90 0.97 1.86
CA ALA A 55 11.34 0.77 1.87
C ALA A 55 11.92 0.75 3.28
N ILE A 56 11.24 1.36 4.23
CA ILE A 56 11.73 1.38 5.62
C ILE A 56 11.23 0.18 6.43
N GLY A 57 10.56 -0.76 5.77
CA GLY A 57 10.16 -1.98 6.44
C GLY A 57 8.78 -1.98 7.06
N ALA A 58 8.02 -0.91 6.90
CA ALA A 58 6.66 -0.86 7.40
C ALA A 58 5.74 -1.67 6.47
N GLU A 59 4.71 -2.28 7.03
CA GLU A 59 3.76 -3.02 6.24
C GLU A 59 2.35 -2.77 6.75
N GLY A 60 1.40 -2.81 5.86
CA GLY A 60 0.01 -2.56 6.22
C GLY A 60 -0.85 -2.48 4.98
N PHE A 61 -2.00 -1.84 5.12
CA PHE A 61 -2.98 -1.77 4.03
C PHE A 61 -3.29 -0.31 3.70
N CYS A 62 -3.34 -0.01 2.41
CA CYS A 62 -3.69 1.32 1.93
C CYS A 62 -4.82 1.20 0.92
N GLN A 63 -5.69 2.21 0.89
CA GLN A 63 -6.81 2.22 -0.03
C GLN A 63 -6.32 2.28 -1.47
N LYS A 64 -6.89 1.43 -2.32
CA LYS A 64 -6.43 1.30 -3.70
C LYS A 64 -6.54 2.59 -4.50
N GLU A 65 -7.56 3.38 -4.22
CA GLU A 65 -7.79 4.59 -5.02
C GLU A 65 -6.67 5.61 -4.88
N PHE A 66 -5.85 5.49 -3.83
CA PHE A 66 -4.77 6.45 -3.61
C PHE A 66 -3.41 5.92 -4.08
N ILE A 67 -3.40 4.81 -4.77
CA ILE A 67 -2.16 4.23 -5.29
C ILE A 67 -2.32 3.94 -6.77
N THR A 68 -1.35 4.42 -7.55
CA THR A 68 -1.33 4.18 -8.99
C THR A 68 -0.30 3.10 -9.27
N ILE A 69 -0.71 2.05 -9.95
CA ILE A 69 0.20 0.97 -10.29
C ILE A 69 1.20 1.48 -11.33
N LYS A 70 2.46 1.25 -11.08
CA LYS A 70 3.51 1.66 -11.98
C LYS A 70 3.75 0.54 -12.99
N GLN A 71 3.69 0.89 -14.26
CA GLN A 71 3.84 -0.09 -15.34
C GLN A 71 5.27 -0.23 -15.82
#